data_fb785cbdd67e0cc0f5048e2d5747b79c
#
_entry.id   fb785cbdd67e0cc0f5048e2d5747b79c
#
_cell.length_a   1.000
_cell.length_b   1.000
_cell.length_c   1.000
_cell.angle_alpha   90.00
_cell.angle_beta   90.00
_cell.angle_gamma   90.00
#
_symmetry.space_group_name_H-M   'P 1'
#
loop_
_entity.id
_entity.type
_entity.pdbx_description
1 polymer ?
#
loop_
_entity_poly.entity_id
_entity_poly.type
_entity_poly.pdbx_seq_one_letter_code
_entity_poly.pdbx_strand_id
1 'polypeptide(L)'
;MRRLALLCVALFAAGCYDSRFGERGDDATPEPVTATIRQLREKFAGTTFPVTGDIVVSGRVTTSDYDENFYRTFCIEEDGAGIEVMAGIDHLHNDFPEGCQVTLRLRGLALGESHGVLQAGRMPAAGSGFATDYIGSKAALDAAVTRNGEALKPIAPTLLSPGELTPERCGTLVRIGALSYTPEDLTPGTWAGYKRFTDDTGAAVYTYVRSYARFADDEVPVGRCTLTGILQYDATGEGRYILKLRDENDWTR
;
A
#
# COMPACT_ATOMS: atom_id res chain seq x y z
N MET A 1 60.09 43.47 -28.92
CA MET A 1 58.84 42.78 -29.23
C MET A 1 58.67 41.68 -28.17
N ARG A 2 57.93 42.00 -27.11
CA ARG A 2 57.64 41.07 -25.99
C ARG A 2 56.33 40.38 -26.29
N ARG A 3 56.33 39.05 -26.44
CA ARG A 3 55.12 38.22 -26.55
C ARG A 3 54.58 37.93 -25.15
N LEU A 4 53.45 38.50 -24.85
CA LEU A 4 52.66 38.25 -23.62
C LEU A 4 51.91 36.92 -23.83
N ALA A 5 52.31 35.88 -23.10
CA ALA A 5 51.58 34.61 -23.08
C ALA A 5 50.46 34.74 -22.05
N LEU A 6 49.22 34.73 -22.53
CA LEU A 6 48.00 34.67 -21.68
C LEU A 6 47.82 33.24 -21.22
N LEU A 7 48.04 32.99 -19.95
CA LEU A 7 47.79 31.69 -19.29
C LEU A 7 46.32 31.67 -18.86
N CYS A 8 45.48 31.02 -19.66
CA CYS A 8 44.09 30.74 -19.23
C CYS A 8 44.10 29.58 -18.21
N VAL A 9 44.03 29.90 -16.93
CA VAL A 9 43.75 28.90 -15.89
C VAL A 9 42.26 28.59 -15.92
N ALA A 10 41.88 27.46 -16.52
CA ALA A 10 40.56 26.90 -16.40
C ALA A 10 40.41 26.30 -14.99
N LEU A 11 39.76 27.02 -14.07
CA LEU A 11 39.27 26.46 -12.83
C LEU A 11 38.11 25.50 -13.17
N PHE A 12 38.41 24.22 -13.26
CA PHE A 12 37.41 23.19 -13.13
C PHE A 12 36.94 23.21 -11.66
N ALA A 13 35.89 23.95 -11.38
CA ALA A 13 35.09 23.74 -10.21
C ALA A 13 34.46 22.34 -10.35
N ALA A 14 35.18 21.32 -9.87
CA ALA A 14 34.56 20.05 -9.54
C ALA A 14 33.60 20.32 -8.37
N GLY A 15 32.44 20.84 -8.70
CA GLY A 15 31.30 20.78 -7.81
C GLY A 15 30.98 19.30 -7.66
N CYS A 16 31.51 18.66 -6.62
CA CYS A 16 30.87 17.47 -6.08
C CYS A 16 29.49 17.94 -5.66
N TYR A 17 28.55 17.77 -6.55
CA TYR A 17 27.14 17.71 -6.19
C TYR A 17 27.00 16.44 -5.36
N ASP A 18 27.31 16.58 -4.07
CA ASP A 18 27.02 15.56 -3.09
C ASP A 18 25.49 15.46 -3.02
N SER A 19 24.93 14.69 -3.95
CA SER A 19 23.53 14.26 -3.87
C SER A 19 23.44 13.23 -2.75
N ARG A 20 23.81 13.63 -1.56
CA ARG A 20 23.29 13.09 -0.32
C ARG A 20 21.83 13.56 -0.20
N PHE A 21 21.00 13.13 -1.12
CA PHE A 21 19.72 12.61 -0.68
C PHE A 21 20.11 11.53 0.31
N GLY A 22 20.07 11.87 1.60
CA GLY A 22 20.50 10.95 2.61
C GLY A 22 19.80 9.64 2.28
N GLU A 23 20.59 8.64 1.92
CA GLU A 23 20.12 7.28 2.09
C GLU A 23 19.46 7.35 3.44
N ARG A 24 18.15 7.10 3.50
CA ARG A 24 17.41 7.06 4.74
C ARG A 24 18.19 6.07 5.56
N GLY A 25 19.02 6.61 6.48
CA GLY A 25 20.04 5.80 7.10
C GLY A 25 19.36 4.58 7.67
N ASP A 26 19.85 3.40 7.31
CA ASP A 26 19.61 2.17 8.04
C ASP A 26 20.00 2.33 9.54
N ASP A 27 20.40 3.54 9.95
CA ASP A 27 20.90 3.94 11.25
C ASP A 27 19.81 4.48 12.20
N ALA A 28 18.57 4.70 11.73
CA ALA A 28 17.50 5.08 12.63
C ALA A 28 17.10 3.86 13.47
N THR A 29 17.41 3.91 14.75
CA THR A 29 16.97 2.86 15.69
C THR A 29 15.44 2.85 15.72
N PRO A 30 14.79 1.73 15.35
CA PRO A 30 13.34 1.63 15.39
C PRO A 30 12.81 1.90 16.80
N GLU A 31 11.72 2.66 16.90
CA GLU A 31 11.06 2.84 18.19
C GLU A 31 10.51 1.48 18.69
N PRO A 32 10.49 1.25 20.01
CA PRO A 32 9.90 0.03 20.57
C PRO A 32 8.42 -0.08 20.20
N VAL A 33 8.02 -1.23 19.68
CA VAL A 33 6.62 -1.55 19.38
C VAL A 33 5.81 -1.60 20.68
N THR A 34 4.69 -0.89 20.72
CA THR A 34 3.82 -0.78 21.91
C THR A 34 2.45 -1.41 21.71
N ALA A 35 2.06 -1.72 20.47
CA ALA A 35 0.81 -2.38 20.13
C ALA A 35 0.96 -3.17 18.81
N THR A 36 0.09 -4.18 18.61
CA THR A 36 -0.04 -4.87 17.32
C THR A 36 -1.08 -4.17 16.44
N ILE A 37 -0.99 -4.40 15.12
CA ILE A 37 -2.03 -3.91 14.18
C ILE A 37 -3.39 -4.53 14.53
N ARG A 38 -3.41 -5.80 14.96
CA ARG A 38 -4.61 -6.49 15.43
C ARG A 38 -5.28 -5.77 16.61
N GLN A 39 -4.48 -5.36 17.61
CA GLN A 39 -5.00 -4.60 18.76
C GLN A 39 -5.56 -3.23 18.37
N LEU A 40 -4.99 -2.58 17.32
CA LEU A 40 -5.58 -1.35 16.79
C LEU A 40 -6.96 -1.61 16.18
N ARG A 41 -7.08 -2.67 15.39
CA ARG A 41 -8.35 -3.07 14.77
C ARG A 41 -9.42 -3.39 15.81
N GLU A 42 -9.08 -4.16 16.82
CA GLU A 42 -9.99 -4.52 17.92
C GLU A 42 -10.50 -3.30 18.71
N LYS A 43 -9.68 -2.26 18.81
CA LYS A 43 -10.03 -1.01 19.53
C LYS A 43 -10.69 0.05 18.66
N PHE A 44 -10.67 -0.12 17.35
CA PHE A 44 -11.28 0.84 16.43
C PHE A 44 -12.80 0.74 16.50
N ALA A 45 -13.46 1.85 16.85
CA ALA A 45 -14.90 1.91 17.09
C ALA A 45 -15.69 2.41 15.86
N GLY A 46 -15.14 2.32 14.64
CA GLY A 46 -15.82 2.69 13.40
C GLY A 46 -15.84 4.19 13.09
N THR A 47 -15.20 5.01 13.91
CA THR A 47 -15.12 6.46 13.68
C THR A 47 -13.68 6.94 13.72
N THR A 48 -13.30 7.74 12.73
CA THR A 48 -11.95 8.33 12.66
C THR A 48 -11.67 9.22 13.86
N PHE A 49 -10.50 9.05 14.45
CA PHE A 49 -10.06 9.83 15.61
C PHE A 49 -8.57 10.15 15.55
N PRO A 50 -8.13 11.28 16.17
CA PRO A 50 -6.71 11.61 16.30
C PRO A 50 -6.04 10.73 17.36
N VAL A 51 -4.89 10.16 17.04
CA VAL A 51 -4.10 9.36 17.98
C VAL A 51 -3.22 10.28 18.81
N THR A 52 -3.48 10.35 20.12
CA THR A 52 -2.74 11.19 21.07
C THR A 52 -1.71 10.41 21.90
N GLY A 53 -1.90 9.10 22.02
CA GLY A 53 -0.98 8.21 22.75
C GLY A 53 0.26 7.86 21.95
N ASP A 54 1.32 7.45 22.65
CA ASP A 54 2.54 6.92 22.04
C ASP A 54 2.31 5.46 21.62
N ILE A 55 1.65 5.31 20.47
CA ILE A 55 1.36 4.01 19.87
C ILE A 55 2.31 3.80 18.70
N VAL A 56 3.06 2.72 18.76
CA VAL A 56 3.98 2.27 17.71
C VAL A 56 3.61 0.84 17.33
N VAL A 57 3.35 0.61 16.05
CA VAL A 57 3.14 -0.72 15.48
C VAL A 57 4.26 -1.06 14.52
N SER A 58 4.43 -2.32 14.19
CA SER A 58 5.40 -2.77 13.21
C SER A 58 4.72 -3.67 12.18
N GLY A 59 5.29 -3.76 10.99
CA GLY A 59 4.79 -4.66 9.95
C GLY A 59 5.69 -4.65 8.72
N ARG A 60 5.45 -5.59 7.82
CA ARG A 60 6.13 -5.64 6.52
C ARG A 60 5.26 -5.03 5.43
N VAL A 61 5.90 -4.26 4.57
CA VAL A 61 5.25 -3.65 3.41
C VAL A 61 4.79 -4.76 2.46
N THR A 62 3.52 -4.72 2.08
CA THR A 62 2.87 -5.71 1.21
C THR A 62 2.48 -5.17 -0.15
N THR A 63 2.60 -3.85 -0.37
CA THR A 63 2.18 -3.20 -1.62
C THR A 63 3.24 -2.25 -2.14
N SER A 64 3.16 -1.98 -3.44
CA SER A 64 3.99 -1.00 -4.15
C SER A 64 3.09 0.06 -4.80
N ASP A 65 3.57 1.29 -4.87
CA ASP A 65 2.94 2.35 -5.67
C ASP A 65 3.46 2.39 -7.11
N TYR A 66 4.37 1.48 -7.49
CA TYR A 66 5.02 1.46 -8.80
C TYR A 66 4.01 1.30 -9.95
N ASP A 67 3.04 0.41 -9.79
CA ASP A 67 1.99 0.15 -10.79
C ASP A 67 0.73 1.00 -10.61
N GLU A 68 0.79 2.01 -9.72
CA GLU A 68 -0.18 3.09 -9.53
C GLU A 68 -1.58 2.64 -9.05
N ASN A 69 -1.80 1.36 -8.77
CA ASN A 69 -3.04 0.92 -8.14
C ASN A 69 -3.11 1.28 -6.64
N PHE A 70 -1.95 1.34 -5.96
CA PHE A 70 -1.79 1.88 -4.60
C PHE A 70 -1.14 3.27 -4.67
N TYR A 71 -1.91 4.25 -5.16
CA TYR A 71 -1.40 5.59 -5.43
C TYR A 71 -1.16 6.36 -4.14
N ARG A 72 0.11 6.72 -3.88
CA ARG A 72 0.58 7.49 -2.71
C ARG A 72 0.26 6.85 -1.36
N THR A 73 0.03 5.54 -1.35
CA THR A 73 -0.21 4.75 -0.14
C THR A 73 0.57 3.46 -0.20
N PHE A 74 0.78 2.83 0.95
CA PHE A 74 1.25 1.46 1.03
C PHE A 74 0.62 0.76 2.23
N CYS A 75 0.48 -0.56 2.14
CA CYS A 75 -0.01 -1.39 3.23
C CYS A 75 1.16 -2.05 3.95
N ILE A 76 1.02 -2.20 5.26
CA ILE A 76 1.89 -3.04 6.08
C ILE A 76 1.06 -4.11 6.77
N GLU A 77 1.64 -5.28 6.95
CA GLU A 77 1.00 -6.43 7.56
C GLU A 77 1.88 -7.04 8.67
N GLU A 78 1.25 -7.45 9.76
CA GLU A 78 1.83 -8.19 10.87
C GLU A 78 0.84 -9.27 11.31
N ASP A 79 1.27 -10.52 11.34
CA ASP A 79 0.51 -11.67 11.86
C ASP A 79 -0.96 -11.73 11.38
N GLY A 80 -1.19 -11.48 10.08
CA GLY A 80 -2.51 -11.52 9.48
C GLY A 80 -3.43 -10.35 9.87
N ALA A 81 -2.87 -9.22 10.24
CA ALA A 81 -3.56 -7.95 10.41
C ALA A 81 -2.84 -6.85 9.60
N GLY A 82 -3.59 -6.04 8.88
CA GLY A 82 -3.03 -5.02 7.97
C GLY A 82 -3.54 -3.62 8.27
N ILE A 83 -2.73 -2.62 7.89
CA ILE A 83 -3.05 -1.21 7.95
C ILE A 83 -2.46 -0.48 6.73
N GLU A 84 -3.22 0.43 6.14
CA GLU A 84 -2.77 1.27 5.04
C GLU A 84 -2.20 2.59 5.57
N VAL A 85 -1.00 2.95 5.12
CA VAL A 85 -0.35 4.24 5.42
C VAL A 85 -0.67 5.22 4.31
N MET A 86 -1.36 6.30 4.65
CA MET A 86 -1.79 7.36 3.74
C MET A 86 -0.66 8.38 3.54
N ALA A 87 0.41 7.98 2.86
CA ALA A 87 1.65 8.75 2.76
C ALA A 87 1.48 10.08 2.01
N GLY A 88 0.82 10.08 0.85
CA GLY A 88 0.53 11.29 0.07
C GLY A 88 1.71 11.83 -0.73
N ILE A 89 2.75 11.03 -0.94
CA ILE A 89 3.90 11.35 -1.80
C ILE A 89 4.09 10.25 -2.84
N ASP A 90 4.76 10.56 -3.92
CA ASP A 90 5.03 9.63 -5.03
C ASP A 90 6.31 8.82 -4.78
N HIS A 91 6.47 7.72 -5.52
CA HIS A 91 7.66 6.85 -5.54
C HIS A 91 7.98 6.20 -4.19
N LEU A 92 6.95 5.84 -3.43
CA LEU A 92 7.08 5.16 -2.13
C LEU A 92 7.83 3.83 -2.21
N HIS A 93 7.76 3.13 -3.35
CA HIS A 93 8.47 1.88 -3.60
C HIS A 93 9.99 1.99 -3.48
N ASN A 94 10.56 3.20 -3.67
CA ASN A 94 11.99 3.44 -3.47
C ASN A 94 12.36 3.49 -1.99
N ASP A 95 11.49 4.11 -1.18
CA ASP A 95 11.71 4.25 0.26
C ASP A 95 11.21 3.03 1.05
N PHE A 96 10.10 2.43 0.61
CA PHE A 96 9.39 1.34 1.29
C PHE A 96 9.06 0.20 0.31
N PRO A 97 10.08 -0.50 -0.22
CA PRO A 97 9.85 -1.63 -1.13
C PRO A 97 9.09 -2.77 -0.42
N GLU A 98 8.40 -3.61 -1.20
CA GLU A 98 7.73 -4.80 -0.67
C GLU A 98 8.68 -5.68 0.14
N GLY A 99 8.19 -6.19 1.25
CA GLY A 99 8.98 -6.99 2.19
C GLY A 99 9.85 -6.16 3.14
N CYS A 100 9.89 -4.84 3.00
CA CYS A 100 10.58 -3.96 3.94
C CYS A 100 9.88 -4.01 5.31
N GLN A 101 10.65 -4.24 6.38
CA GLN A 101 10.16 -4.13 7.74
C GLN A 101 10.18 -2.68 8.19
N VAL A 102 9.05 -2.20 8.69
CA VAL A 102 8.91 -0.82 9.17
C VAL A 102 8.26 -0.77 10.54
N THR A 103 8.54 0.29 11.29
CA THR A 103 7.73 0.74 12.43
C THR A 103 6.93 1.97 12.04
N LEU A 104 5.68 2.03 12.49
CA LEU A 104 4.76 3.14 12.25
C LEU A 104 4.37 3.73 13.61
N ARG A 105 4.76 4.96 13.84
CA ARG A 105 4.36 5.77 14.98
C ARG A 105 3.07 6.51 14.66
N LEU A 106 2.04 6.26 15.45
CA LEU A 106 0.69 6.80 15.19
C LEU A 106 0.44 8.13 15.91
N ARG A 107 1.22 8.51 16.92
CA ARG A 107 1.02 9.77 17.63
C ARG A 107 1.06 10.98 16.69
N GLY A 108 -0.01 11.79 16.72
CA GLY A 108 -0.17 12.94 15.84
C GLY A 108 -0.79 12.63 14.48
N LEU A 109 -1.00 11.34 14.17
CA LEU A 109 -1.80 10.90 13.05
C LEU A 109 -3.26 10.68 13.46
N ALA A 110 -4.12 10.38 12.50
CA ALA A 110 -5.46 9.86 12.68
C ALA A 110 -5.52 8.38 12.33
N LEU A 111 -6.34 7.64 13.03
CA LEU A 111 -6.72 6.28 12.69
C LEU A 111 -8.16 6.30 12.16
N GLY A 112 -8.37 5.81 10.96
CA GLY A 112 -9.66 5.68 10.31
C GLY A 112 -9.80 4.34 9.61
N GLU A 113 -10.88 4.12 8.90
CA GLU A 113 -11.13 2.90 8.13
C GLU A 113 -11.82 3.22 6.81
N SER A 114 -11.33 2.63 5.73
CA SER A 114 -11.97 2.70 4.41
C SER A 114 -12.00 1.31 3.78
N HIS A 115 -13.14 0.91 3.26
CA HIS A 115 -13.34 -0.44 2.69
C HIS A 115 -12.85 -1.56 3.62
N GLY A 116 -13.13 -1.44 4.92
CA GLY A 116 -12.72 -2.40 5.94
C GLY A 116 -11.21 -2.37 6.28
N VAL A 117 -10.41 -1.58 5.61
CA VAL A 117 -8.97 -1.44 5.88
C VAL A 117 -8.72 -0.29 6.83
N LEU A 118 -8.03 -0.55 7.95
CA LEU A 118 -7.54 0.53 8.81
C LEU A 118 -6.60 1.44 8.03
N GLN A 119 -6.70 2.74 8.26
CA GLN A 119 -5.85 3.75 7.63
C GLN A 119 -5.18 4.62 8.69
N ALA A 120 -3.86 4.80 8.55
CA ALA A 120 -3.08 5.79 9.30
C ALA A 120 -2.76 6.97 8.38
N GLY A 121 -3.28 8.14 8.72
CA GLY A 121 -3.12 9.36 7.94
C GLY A 121 -3.29 10.61 8.80
N ARG A 122 -3.70 11.72 8.21
CA ARG A 122 -4.11 12.92 8.94
C ARG A 122 -5.62 12.92 9.15
N MET A 123 -6.09 13.74 10.08
CA MET A 123 -7.53 14.01 10.18
C MET A 123 -8.04 14.61 8.86
N PRO A 124 -9.11 14.04 8.30
CA PRO A 124 -9.67 14.55 7.07
C PRO A 124 -10.35 15.90 7.30
N ALA A 125 -10.43 16.72 6.25
CA ALA A 125 -11.22 17.95 6.31
C ALA A 125 -12.71 17.63 6.58
N ALA A 126 -13.36 18.46 7.38
CA ALA A 126 -14.77 18.29 7.70
C ALA A 126 -15.61 18.25 6.39
N GLY A 127 -16.43 17.22 6.26
CA GLY A 127 -17.29 17.03 5.09
C GLY A 127 -16.60 16.53 3.81
N SER A 128 -15.32 16.13 3.87
CA SER A 128 -14.58 15.59 2.70
C SER A 128 -15.09 14.22 2.23
N GLY A 129 -15.76 13.46 3.10
CA GLY A 129 -16.17 12.08 2.82
C GLY A 129 -15.05 11.04 2.92
N PHE A 130 -13.81 11.45 3.21
CA PHE A 130 -12.69 10.54 3.41
C PHE A 130 -12.57 10.08 4.86
N ALA A 131 -12.12 8.84 5.06
CA ALA A 131 -11.83 8.32 6.40
C ALA A 131 -10.60 8.98 7.01
N THR A 132 -9.54 9.18 6.21
CA THR A 132 -8.31 9.89 6.60
C THR A 132 -7.81 10.71 5.42
N ASP A 133 -6.93 11.67 5.69
CA ASP A 133 -6.23 12.45 4.67
C ASP A 133 -4.76 12.03 4.61
N TYR A 134 -4.06 12.40 3.54
CA TYR A 134 -2.64 12.11 3.35
C TYR A 134 -1.76 12.81 4.39
N ILE A 135 -0.69 12.14 4.81
CA ILE A 135 0.40 12.74 5.60
C ILE A 135 1.02 13.91 4.82
N GLY A 136 1.19 13.73 3.51
CA GLY A 136 1.36 14.81 2.53
C GLY A 136 2.75 15.43 2.43
N SER A 137 3.74 14.99 3.21
CA SER A 137 5.14 15.42 3.02
C SER A 137 6.12 14.35 3.44
N LYS A 138 7.28 14.31 2.77
CA LYS A 138 8.34 13.35 3.09
C LYS A 138 8.82 13.51 4.55
N ALA A 139 9.04 14.72 5.02
CA ALA A 139 9.51 14.98 6.39
C ALA A 139 8.52 14.45 7.44
N ALA A 140 7.20 14.64 7.22
CA ALA A 140 6.18 14.11 8.15
C ALA A 140 6.07 12.59 8.07
N LEU A 141 6.21 12.02 6.86
CA LEU A 141 6.23 10.57 6.68
C LEU A 141 7.46 9.96 7.36
N ASP A 142 8.64 10.56 7.21
CA ASP A 142 9.89 10.13 7.83
C ASP A 142 9.85 10.18 9.37
N ALA A 143 9.10 11.13 9.91
CA ALA A 143 8.88 11.21 11.35
C ALA A 143 7.89 10.14 11.87
N ALA A 144 7.02 9.60 10.99
CA ALA A 144 6.02 8.61 11.36
C ALA A 144 6.45 7.17 11.03
N VAL A 145 7.21 6.96 9.96
CA VAL A 145 7.58 5.63 9.47
C VAL A 145 9.10 5.48 9.44
N THR A 146 9.61 4.47 10.12
CA THR A 146 11.04 4.13 10.15
C THR A 146 11.27 2.74 9.58
N ARG A 147 12.25 2.59 8.68
CA ARG A 147 12.73 1.27 8.22
C ARG A 147 13.59 0.64 9.31
N ASN A 148 13.48 -0.67 9.47
CA ASN A 148 14.23 -1.38 10.52
C ASN A 148 15.60 -1.90 10.06
N GLY A 149 16.06 -1.57 8.85
CA GLY A 149 17.36 -2.01 8.33
C GLY A 149 17.47 -3.53 8.07
N GLU A 150 16.36 -4.26 8.18
CA GLU A 150 16.33 -5.70 7.90
C GLU A 150 16.34 -5.97 6.39
N ALA A 151 16.83 -7.17 6.01
CA ALA A 151 16.72 -7.64 4.63
C ALA A 151 15.25 -7.73 4.20
N LEU A 152 14.97 -7.43 2.93
CA LEU A 152 13.64 -7.53 2.35
C LEU A 152 13.16 -8.99 2.43
N LYS A 153 11.96 -9.17 2.98
CA LYS A 153 11.31 -10.47 3.09
C LYS A 153 9.82 -10.33 2.77
N PRO A 154 9.43 -10.53 1.51
CA PRO A 154 8.02 -10.47 1.13
C PRO A 154 7.16 -11.40 1.99
N ILE A 155 5.95 -10.94 2.33
CA ILE A 155 4.96 -11.76 3.03
C ILE A 155 4.34 -12.74 2.02
N ALA A 156 4.25 -14.00 2.41
CA ALA A 156 3.49 -14.98 1.66
C ALA A 156 1.98 -14.68 1.82
N PRO A 157 1.20 -14.64 0.74
CA PRO A 157 -0.23 -14.40 0.84
C PRO A 157 -0.94 -15.53 1.60
N THR A 158 -1.91 -15.18 2.43
CA THR A 158 -2.78 -16.18 3.06
C THR A 158 -3.70 -16.81 2.01
N LEU A 159 -3.69 -18.13 1.91
CA LEU A 159 -4.57 -18.87 0.99
C LEU A 159 -5.97 -18.95 1.59
N LEU A 160 -6.96 -18.49 0.85
CA LEU A 160 -8.37 -18.50 1.24
C LEU A 160 -9.26 -18.90 0.06
N SER A 161 -10.47 -19.36 0.37
CA SER A 161 -11.59 -19.43 -0.56
C SER A 161 -12.51 -18.21 -0.39
N PRO A 162 -13.38 -17.89 -1.36
CA PRO A 162 -14.33 -16.78 -1.20
C PRO A 162 -15.21 -16.88 0.05
N GLY A 163 -15.57 -18.09 0.48
CA GLY A 163 -16.36 -18.35 1.68
C GLY A 163 -15.64 -18.15 3.01
N GLU A 164 -14.30 -18.00 2.99
CA GLU A 164 -13.47 -17.78 4.19
C GLU A 164 -13.07 -16.31 4.39
N LEU A 165 -13.55 -15.43 3.50
CA LEU A 165 -13.26 -14.00 3.60
C LEU A 165 -14.04 -13.40 4.78
N THR A 166 -13.34 -12.61 5.60
CA THR A 166 -13.93 -11.91 6.75
C THR A 166 -13.43 -10.48 6.85
N PRO A 167 -14.20 -9.55 7.43
CA PRO A 167 -13.78 -8.16 7.59
C PRO A 167 -12.48 -7.98 8.40
N GLU A 168 -12.21 -8.88 9.35
CA GLU A 168 -11.00 -8.82 10.20
C GLU A 168 -9.70 -9.01 9.39
N ARG A 169 -9.81 -9.63 8.21
CA ARG A 169 -8.68 -9.84 7.30
C ARG A 169 -8.47 -8.69 6.32
N CYS A 170 -9.34 -7.68 6.31
CA CYS A 170 -9.14 -6.53 5.43
C CYS A 170 -7.81 -5.81 5.73
N GLY A 171 -7.11 -5.44 4.67
CA GLY A 171 -5.77 -4.87 4.74
C GLY A 171 -4.65 -5.89 4.64
N THR A 172 -4.93 -7.21 4.64
CA THR A 172 -3.92 -8.27 4.50
C THR A 172 -3.81 -8.77 3.07
N LEU A 173 -2.65 -9.36 2.76
CA LEU A 173 -2.36 -9.98 1.47
C LEU A 173 -2.95 -11.39 1.44
N VAL A 174 -3.92 -11.61 0.54
CA VAL A 174 -4.58 -12.92 0.39
C VAL A 174 -4.44 -13.43 -1.04
N ARG A 175 -4.56 -14.74 -1.19
CA ARG A 175 -4.58 -15.44 -2.47
C ARG A 175 -5.78 -16.37 -2.55
N ILE A 176 -6.53 -16.27 -3.66
CA ILE A 176 -7.72 -17.08 -3.91
C ILE A 176 -7.55 -17.78 -5.26
N GLY A 177 -7.56 -19.09 -5.22
CA GLY A 177 -7.43 -19.91 -6.42
C GLY A 177 -8.76 -20.33 -7.01
N ALA A 178 -8.68 -20.98 -8.18
CA ALA A 178 -9.82 -21.61 -8.86
C ALA A 178 -10.98 -20.66 -9.18
N LEU A 179 -10.69 -19.39 -9.42
CA LEU A 179 -11.65 -18.37 -9.78
C LEU A 179 -11.86 -18.27 -11.29
N SER A 180 -13.06 -17.94 -11.71
CA SER A 180 -13.39 -17.66 -13.11
C SER A 180 -14.00 -16.27 -13.23
N TYR A 181 -13.51 -15.49 -14.18
CA TYR A 181 -14.08 -14.18 -14.51
C TYR A 181 -15.48 -14.33 -15.09
N THR A 182 -16.40 -13.51 -14.64
CA THR A 182 -17.77 -13.45 -15.15
C THR A 182 -17.99 -12.09 -15.79
N PRO A 183 -17.77 -11.94 -17.12
CA PRO A 183 -18.01 -10.68 -17.80
C PRO A 183 -19.50 -10.34 -17.82
N GLU A 184 -19.80 -9.05 -17.66
CA GLU A 184 -21.19 -8.57 -17.64
C GLU A 184 -21.88 -8.67 -19.01
N ASP A 185 -21.12 -8.56 -20.11
CA ASP A 185 -21.62 -8.49 -21.49
C ASP A 185 -20.98 -9.50 -22.45
N LEU A 186 -20.38 -10.56 -21.95
CA LEU A 186 -19.66 -11.61 -22.71
C LEU A 186 -18.41 -11.11 -23.47
N THR A 187 -18.04 -9.86 -23.36
CA THR A 187 -16.83 -9.30 -23.93
C THR A 187 -15.70 -9.40 -22.93
N PRO A 188 -14.52 -9.95 -23.26
CA PRO A 188 -13.37 -9.89 -22.38
C PRO A 188 -13.10 -8.43 -22.01
N GLY A 189 -13.14 -8.12 -20.73
CA GLY A 189 -12.90 -6.78 -20.25
C GLY A 189 -11.43 -6.55 -19.93
N THR A 190 -11.06 -5.30 -19.75
CA THR A 190 -9.78 -4.93 -19.16
C THR A 190 -9.87 -4.88 -17.64
N TRP A 191 -8.71 -4.83 -16.94
CA TRP A 191 -8.70 -4.81 -15.47
C TRP A 191 -9.33 -3.56 -14.86
N ALA A 192 -9.38 -2.43 -15.56
CA ALA A 192 -9.92 -1.18 -15.02
C ALA A 192 -11.31 -1.35 -14.38
N GLY A 193 -11.47 -0.77 -13.19
CA GLY A 193 -12.72 -0.82 -12.42
C GLY A 193 -12.91 -2.13 -11.65
N TYR A 194 -14.18 -2.44 -11.36
CA TYR A 194 -14.52 -3.67 -10.66
C TYR A 194 -14.71 -4.83 -11.64
N LYS A 195 -14.16 -6.00 -11.29
CA LYS A 195 -14.41 -7.25 -12.02
C LYS A 195 -14.87 -8.32 -11.05
N ARG A 196 -15.92 -9.05 -11.43
CA ARG A 196 -16.51 -10.12 -10.64
C ARG A 196 -15.91 -11.47 -11.02
N PHE A 197 -15.43 -12.18 -10.02
CA PHE A 197 -14.94 -13.55 -10.15
C PHE A 197 -15.75 -14.46 -9.25
N THR A 198 -15.94 -15.71 -9.70
CA THR A 198 -16.64 -16.73 -8.91
C THR A 198 -15.83 -18.03 -8.86
N ASP A 199 -15.95 -18.73 -7.74
CA ASP A 199 -15.51 -20.13 -7.65
C ASP A 199 -16.57 -21.10 -8.17
N ASP A 200 -16.28 -22.40 -8.08
CA ASP A 200 -17.22 -23.47 -8.53
C ASP A 200 -18.48 -23.57 -7.67
N THR A 201 -18.49 -22.97 -6.48
CA THR A 201 -19.69 -22.94 -5.62
C THR A 201 -20.61 -21.77 -5.95
N GLY A 202 -20.15 -20.85 -6.80
CA GLY A 202 -20.82 -19.60 -7.12
C GLY A 202 -20.52 -18.46 -6.14
N ALA A 203 -19.67 -18.70 -5.13
CA ALA A 203 -19.22 -17.65 -4.23
C ALA A 203 -18.35 -16.64 -4.97
N ALA A 204 -18.60 -15.34 -4.72
CA ALA A 204 -18.00 -14.26 -5.50
C ALA A 204 -16.97 -13.48 -4.71
N VAL A 205 -15.93 -13.04 -5.42
CA VAL A 205 -15.01 -11.99 -5.01
C VAL A 205 -14.86 -11.00 -6.16
N TYR A 206 -14.61 -9.75 -5.84
CA TYR A 206 -14.38 -8.73 -6.86
C TYR A 206 -12.90 -8.34 -6.87
N THR A 207 -12.41 -7.86 -8.01
CA THR A 207 -11.15 -7.11 -8.05
C THR A 207 -11.46 -5.64 -8.22
N TYR A 208 -10.52 -4.78 -7.86
CA TYR A 208 -10.56 -3.37 -8.16
C TYR A 208 -9.19 -2.90 -8.65
N VAL A 209 -9.19 -2.30 -9.84
CA VAL A 209 -8.01 -1.68 -10.45
C VAL A 209 -8.37 -0.27 -10.89
N ARG A 210 -7.55 0.70 -10.49
CA ARG A 210 -7.73 2.10 -10.88
C ARG A 210 -7.50 2.25 -12.39
N SER A 211 -8.25 3.13 -13.04
CA SER A 211 -8.09 3.39 -14.47
C SER A 211 -6.73 3.96 -14.88
N TYR A 212 -5.94 4.42 -13.93
CA TYR A 212 -4.57 4.94 -14.14
C TYR A 212 -3.48 3.93 -13.77
N ALA A 213 -3.83 2.75 -13.27
CA ALA A 213 -2.87 1.70 -13.00
C ALA A 213 -2.23 1.23 -14.32
N ARG A 214 -0.95 0.89 -14.29
CA ARG A 214 -0.18 0.54 -15.50
C ARG A 214 -0.74 -0.64 -16.27
N PHE A 215 -1.38 -1.58 -15.56
CA PHE A 215 -2.02 -2.78 -16.10
C PHE A 215 -3.55 -2.66 -16.27
N ALA A 216 -4.09 -1.44 -16.13
CA ALA A 216 -5.53 -1.21 -16.19
C ALA A 216 -6.16 -1.62 -17.52
N ASP A 217 -5.42 -1.44 -18.63
CA ASP A 217 -5.87 -1.73 -19.98
C ASP A 217 -5.56 -3.18 -20.43
N ASP A 218 -4.87 -3.97 -19.59
CA ASP A 218 -4.61 -5.38 -19.87
C ASP A 218 -5.90 -6.20 -19.81
N GLU A 219 -6.00 -7.22 -20.65
CA GLU A 219 -7.17 -8.09 -20.70
C GLU A 219 -7.29 -8.95 -19.43
N VAL A 220 -8.52 -9.05 -18.90
CA VAL A 220 -8.83 -9.97 -17.82
C VAL A 220 -8.75 -11.42 -18.36
N PRO A 221 -8.07 -12.34 -17.65
CA PRO A 221 -7.86 -13.70 -18.14
C PRO A 221 -9.18 -14.45 -18.32
N VAL A 222 -9.29 -15.15 -19.44
CA VAL A 222 -10.39 -16.10 -19.70
C VAL A 222 -10.03 -17.45 -19.08
N GLY A 223 -11.01 -18.06 -18.40
CA GLY A 223 -10.86 -19.36 -17.74
C GLY A 223 -10.48 -19.25 -16.27
N ARG A 224 -10.01 -20.38 -15.71
CA ARG A 224 -9.64 -20.44 -14.30
C ARG A 224 -8.33 -19.70 -14.04
N CYS A 225 -8.33 -18.93 -12.96
CA CYS A 225 -7.16 -18.20 -12.50
C CYS A 225 -7.07 -18.19 -10.97
N THR A 226 -5.91 -17.78 -10.51
CA THR A 226 -5.62 -17.48 -9.11
C THR A 226 -5.37 -15.99 -9.00
N LEU A 227 -5.98 -15.34 -8.03
CA LEU A 227 -5.81 -13.91 -7.77
C LEU A 227 -5.12 -13.71 -6.42
N THR A 228 -4.23 -12.73 -6.38
CA THR A 228 -3.57 -12.25 -5.16
C THR A 228 -3.89 -10.76 -5.02
N GLY A 229 -3.99 -10.25 -3.80
CA GLY A 229 -4.25 -8.83 -3.59
C GLY A 229 -4.53 -8.50 -2.13
N ILE A 230 -4.67 -7.21 -1.85
CA ILE A 230 -5.07 -6.74 -0.53
C ILE A 230 -6.58 -6.86 -0.40
N LEU A 231 -7.01 -7.59 0.64
CA LEU A 231 -8.42 -7.79 0.91
C LEU A 231 -9.06 -6.49 1.41
N GLN A 232 -10.19 -6.16 0.82
CA GLN A 232 -11.04 -5.03 1.18
C GLN A 232 -12.50 -5.50 1.29
N TYR A 233 -13.33 -4.74 1.97
CA TYR A 233 -14.76 -4.98 2.09
C TYR A 233 -15.53 -3.70 1.83
N ASP A 234 -16.39 -3.71 0.83
CA ASP A 234 -17.36 -2.65 0.55
C ASP A 234 -18.69 -3.03 1.19
N ALA A 235 -19.08 -2.31 2.22
CA ALA A 235 -20.32 -2.54 2.96
C ALA A 235 -21.57 -1.97 2.27
N THR A 236 -21.45 -1.37 1.08
CA THR A 236 -22.61 -0.82 0.36
C THR A 236 -23.46 -1.94 -0.24
N GLY A 237 -24.76 -1.75 -0.22
CA GLY A 237 -25.72 -2.74 -0.73
C GLY A 237 -25.69 -4.04 0.08
N GLU A 238 -25.52 -5.17 -0.60
CA GLU A 238 -25.41 -6.49 0.03
C GLU A 238 -24.03 -6.77 0.64
N GLY A 239 -23.09 -5.85 0.45
CA GLY A 239 -21.70 -6.01 0.82
C GLY A 239 -20.92 -6.91 -0.16
N ARG A 240 -19.64 -6.61 -0.36
CA ARG A 240 -18.79 -7.42 -1.23
C ARG A 240 -17.33 -7.37 -0.80
N TYR A 241 -16.65 -8.50 -0.92
CA TYR A 241 -15.21 -8.56 -0.77
C TYR A 241 -14.51 -8.20 -2.08
N ILE A 242 -13.41 -7.46 -1.95
CA ILE A 242 -12.63 -6.94 -3.07
C ILE A 242 -11.17 -7.32 -2.85
N LEU A 243 -10.52 -7.84 -3.87
CA LEU A 243 -9.08 -7.95 -3.96
C LEU A 243 -8.56 -6.73 -4.73
N LYS A 244 -7.89 -5.82 -4.04
CA LYS A 244 -7.18 -4.74 -4.69
C LYS A 244 -5.83 -5.28 -5.16
N LEU A 245 -5.70 -5.52 -6.47
CA LEU A 245 -4.49 -6.05 -7.08
C LEU A 245 -3.34 -5.06 -6.96
N ARG A 246 -2.11 -5.53 -6.79
CA ARG A 246 -0.92 -4.69 -6.65
C ARG A 246 -0.31 -4.37 -8.00
N ASP A 247 -0.19 -5.39 -8.85
CA ASP A 247 0.43 -5.34 -10.17
C ASP A 247 -0.12 -6.43 -11.10
N GLU A 248 0.43 -6.51 -12.30
CA GLU A 248 0.09 -7.50 -13.33
C GLU A 248 0.39 -8.96 -12.94
N ASN A 249 1.28 -9.19 -11.96
CA ASN A 249 1.67 -10.52 -11.50
C ASN A 249 0.75 -11.08 -10.40
N ASP A 250 -0.21 -10.28 -9.95
CA ASP A 250 -1.18 -10.70 -8.92
C ASP A 250 -2.25 -11.65 -9.47
N TRP A 251 -2.16 -12.06 -10.74
CA TRP A 251 -2.96 -13.14 -11.28
C TRP A 251 -2.10 -14.19 -11.99
N THR A 252 -2.52 -15.45 -11.91
CA THR A 252 -1.89 -16.58 -12.61
C THR A 252 -2.95 -17.59 -13.09
N ARG A 253 -2.65 -18.33 -14.13
CA ARG A 253 -3.48 -19.45 -14.62
C ARG A 253 -3.22 -20.74 -13.84
#